data_be2628d5a3dc008ec9d0c36c76f5a67c
#
_entry.id   be2628d5a3dc008ec9d0c36c76f5a67c
#
_cell.length_a   1.000
_cell.length_b   1.000
_cell.length_c   1.000
_cell.angle_alpha   90.00
_cell.angle_beta   90.00
_cell.angle_gamma   90.00
#
_symmetry.space_group_name_H-M   'P 1'
#
loop_
_entity.id
_entity.type
_entity.pdbx_description
1 polymer ?
#
loop_
_entity_poly.entity_id
_entity_poly.type
_entity_poly.pdbx_seq_one_letter_code
_entity_poly.pdbx_strand_id
1 'polypeptide(L)'
;HVPPGELGKVIGLDRIPEVRTLREKIGLLAAGGKTEQWMKELSSTWMDADPEEAGYLYVDGHVRVYHGTGTLLPRRFVSRQKLCLRGTTDYWVNDAIGRPFFVVSKTVTDGLSETLLKDIVPELLKSVPLQPSEEELAADPLLHRFIVVFDREGSSHSLLSSLWEQRIGAITYRKAVKDIWPESDFTEQDVSVPGGGSTKMKLAARESTLSAGKTSIPVTEVRRLTQTGHQTAIITTARGLCTPVLAGRMFSRWCQENFFDETGERARGGQ
;
A
#
# COMPACT_ATOMS: atom_id res chain seq x y z
N HIS A 1 24.34 -15.55 -14.09
CA HIS A 1 24.50 -16.57 -13.03
C HIS A 1 25.82 -16.30 -12.32
N VAL A 2 25.78 -15.81 -11.08
CA VAL A 2 26.98 -15.61 -10.25
C VAL A 2 27.27 -16.93 -9.53
N PRO A 3 28.49 -17.49 -9.61
CA PRO A 3 28.86 -18.68 -8.85
C PRO A 3 28.60 -18.47 -7.35
N PRO A 4 28.12 -19.48 -6.62
CA PRO A 4 27.82 -19.34 -5.18
C PRO A 4 29.00 -18.79 -4.35
N GLY A 5 30.24 -19.13 -4.68
CA GLY A 5 31.43 -18.64 -4.01
C GLY A 5 31.72 -17.15 -4.22
N GLU A 6 31.10 -16.50 -5.20
CA GLU A 6 31.35 -15.09 -5.53
C GLU A 6 30.18 -14.17 -5.18
N LEU A 7 29.06 -14.72 -4.71
CA LEU A 7 27.89 -13.95 -4.31
C LEU A 7 28.22 -12.89 -3.23
N GLY A 8 29.15 -13.17 -2.34
CA GLY A 8 29.64 -12.21 -1.35
C GLY A 8 30.22 -10.94 -1.96
N LYS A 9 30.98 -11.10 -3.06
CA LYS A 9 31.61 -9.97 -3.77
C LYS A 9 30.58 -9.01 -4.38
N VAL A 10 29.38 -9.50 -4.77
CA VAL A 10 28.29 -8.66 -5.33
C VAL A 10 27.79 -7.66 -4.31
N ILE A 11 27.85 -7.99 -3.02
CA ILE A 11 27.44 -7.12 -1.90
C ILE A 11 28.64 -6.54 -1.14
N GLY A 12 29.83 -6.52 -1.76
CA GLY A 12 31.04 -5.93 -1.18
C GLY A 12 31.68 -6.74 -0.06
N LEU A 13 31.41 -8.05 0.02
CA LEU A 13 32.02 -8.95 1.01
C LEU A 13 33.05 -9.87 0.34
N ASP A 14 34.13 -10.20 1.05
CA ASP A 14 35.16 -11.14 0.57
C ASP A 14 34.63 -12.56 0.39
N ARG A 15 33.60 -12.93 1.15
CA ARG A 15 32.97 -14.26 1.10
C ARG A 15 31.50 -14.16 1.51
N ILE A 16 30.70 -15.15 1.13
CA ILE A 16 29.32 -15.28 1.63
C ILE A 16 29.38 -15.61 3.13
N PRO A 17 28.69 -14.82 4.00
CA PRO A 17 28.58 -15.17 5.41
C PRO A 17 27.78 -16.47 5.58
N GLU A 18 28.16 -17.29 6.53
CA GLU A 18 27.36 -18.46 6.92
C GLU A 18 26.00 -18.03 7.47
N VAL A 19 24.97 -18.84 7.22
CA VAL A 19 23.61 -18.61 7.72
C VAL A 19 23.57 -18.40 9.23
N ARG A 20 24.41 -19.13 9.97
CA ARG A 20 24.57 -18.99 11.42
C ARG A 20 25.05 -17.58 11.79
N THR A 21 26.09 -17.10 11.13
CA THR A 21 26.66 -15.75 11.35
C THR A 21 25.63 -14.66 11.05
N LEU A 22 24.86 -14.81 9.95
CA LEU A 22 23.77 -13.88 9.62
C LEU A 22 22.70 -13.85 10.71
N ARG A 23 22.25 -15.02 11.18
CA ARG A 23 21.25 -15.12 12.27
C ARG A 23 21.74 -14.50 13.56
N GLU A 24 23.00 -14.75 13.95
CA GLU A 24 23.62 -14.14 15.12
C GLU A 24 23.66 -12.61 15.01
N LYS A 25 24.07 -12.07 13.85
CA LYS A 25 24.08 -10.61 13.62
C LYS A 25 22.70 -10.00 13.64
N ILE A 26 21.72 -10.62 12.99
CA ILE A 26 20.32 -10.18 13.01
C ILE A 26 19.79 -10.21 14.45
N GLY A 27 20.09 -11.27 15.22
CA GLY A 27 19.72 -11.37 16.61
C GLY A 27 20.31 -10.26 17.48
N LEU A 28 21.58 -9.89 17.27
CA LEU A 28 22.21 -8.76 17.96
C LEU A 28 21.57 -7.43 17.60
N LEU A 29 21.25 -7.20 16.32
CA LEU A 29 20.56 -5.98 15.88
C LEU A 29 19.17 -5.88 16.50
N ALA A 30 18.43 -6.99 16.51
CA ALA A 30 17.08 -7.05 17.11
C ALA A 30 17.13 -6.81 18.62
N ALA A 31 18.08 -7.42 19.34
CA ALA A 31 18.27 -7.24 20.76
C ALA A 31 18.67 -5.81 21.15
N GLY A 32 19.37 -5.11 20.24
CA GLY A 32 19.79 -3.72 20.46
C GLY A 32 18.66 -2.69 20.41
N GLY A 33 17.42 -3.07 20.04
CA GLY A 33 16.25 -2.18 19.99
C GLY A 33 16.35 -1.02 18.99
N LYS A 34 17.34 -1.05 18.10
CA LYS A 34 17.62 0.05 17.14
C LYS A 34 16.90 -0.09 15.81
N THR A 35 16.14 -1.15 15.62
CA THR A 35 15.47 -1.45 14.33
C THR A 35 14.49 -0.35 13.91
N GLU A 36 13.71 0.15 14.87
CA GLU A 36 12.75 1.24 14.61
C GLU A 36 13.46 2.55 14.28
N GLN A 37 14.52 2.89 15.01
CA GLN A 37 15.31 4.10 14.74
C GLN A 37 15.93 4.03 13.34
N TRP A 38 16.56 2.91 13.00
CA TRP A 38 17.17 2.71 11.67
C TRP A 38 16.14 2.78 10.54
N MET A 39 14.98 2.18 10.74
CA MET A 39 13.89 2.23 9.78
C MET A 39 13.39 3.68 9.55
N LYS A 40 13.28 4.47 10.63
CA LYS A 40 12.92 5.88 10.55
C LYS A 40 13.95 6.72 9.79
N GLU A 41 15.23 6.54 10.08
CA GLU A 41 16.32 7.26 9.39
C GLU A 41 16.34 6.93 7.89
N LEU A 42 16.19 5.65 7.53
CA LEU A 42 16.13 5.21 6.14
C LEU A 42 14.89 5.76 5.43
N SER A 43 13.74 5.70 6.08
CA SER A 43 12.47 6.23 5.60
C SER A 43 12.55 7.73 5.33
N SER A 44 13.06 8.51 6.29
CA SER A 44 13.26 9.95 6.13
C SER A 44 14.16 10.26 4.93
N THR A 45 15.28 9.55 4.80
CA THR A 45 16.20 9.72 3.67
C THR A 45 15.50 9.52 2.32
N TRP A 46 14.65 8.51 2.21
CA TRP A 46 13.92 8.24 0.96
C TRP A 46 12.81 9.25 0.70
N MET A 47 12.08 9.67 1.74
CA MET A 47 11.03 10.68 1.62
C MET A 47 11.60 12.05 1.24
N ASP A 48 12.73 12.42 1.81
CA ASP A 48 13.43 13.67 1.51
C ASP A 48 14.01 13.70 0.09
N ALA A 49 14.40 12.52 -0.42
CA ALA A 49 14.93 12.40 -1.79
C ALA A 49 13.83 12.55 -2.87
N ASP A 50 12.57 12.24 -2.54
CA ASP A 50 11.44 12.29 -3.47
C ASP A 50 10.15 12.68 -2.73
N PRO A 51 10.04 13.97 -2.31
CA PRO A 51 8.94 14.41 -1.45
C PRO A 51 7.57 14.37 -2.14
N GLU A 52 7.51 14.53 -3.47
CA GLU A 52 6.24 14.44 -4.20
C GLU A 52 5.69 13.02 -4.20
N GLU A 53 6.54 12.01 -4.43
CA GLU A 53 6.14 10.61 -4.33
C GLU A 53 5.86 10.19 -2.88
N ALA A 54 6.55 10.78 -1.90
CA ALA A 54 6.26 10.58 -0.47
C ALA A 54 4.86 11.07 -0.06
N GLY A 55 4.20 11.87 -0.86
CA GLY A 55 2.79 12.25 -0.71
C GLY A 55 1.79 11.11 -1.02
N TYR A 56 2.24 9.99 -1.60
CA TYR A 56 1.42 8.82 -1.90
C TYR A 56 1.96 7.58 -1.20
N LEU A 57 1.19 7.07 -0.24
CA LEU A 57 1.61 6.02 0.69
C LEU A 57 0.75 4.76 0.52
N TYR A 58 1.38 3.70 0.06
CA TYR A 58 0.72 2.42 -0.19
C TYR A 58 0.76 1.58 1.07
N VAL A 59 -0.40 1.18 1.56
CA VAL A 59 -0.53 0.34 2.76
C VAL A 59 -1.05 -1.03 2.37
N ASP A 60 -0.28 -2.07 2.68
CA ASP A 60 -0.63 -3.46 2.43
C ASP A 60 -0.37 -4.35 3.62
N GLY A 61 -1.28 -5.28 3.87
CA GLY A 61 -1.19 -6.24 4.97
C GLY A 61 -0.73 -7.61 4.49
N HIS A 62 0.42 -8.07 4.95
CA HIS A 62 0.93 -9.41 4.69
C HIS A 62 0.82 -10.31 5.91
N VAL A 63 0.04 -11.40 5.79
CA VAL A 63 -0.11 -12.38 6.87
C VAL A 63 1.13 -13.27 6.91
N ARG A 64 1.83 -13.24 8.04
CA ARG A 64 2.96 -14.11 8.35
C ARG A 64 2.51 -15.26 9.25
N VAL A 65 2.41 -16.43 8.67
CA VAL A 65 2.03 -17.64 9.42
C VAL A 65 3.15 -18.09 10.34
N TYR A 66 2.80 -18.36 11.59
CA TYR A 66 3.72 -18.86 12.60
C TYR A 66 3.56 -20.38 12.78
N HIS A 67 4.60 -21.12 12.44
CA HIS A 67 4.65 -22.57 12.56
C HIS A 67 5.34 -23.07 13.85
N GLY A 68 5.84 -22.12 14.67
CA GLY A 68 6.52 -22.45 15.92
C GLY A 68 5.57 -22.80 17.06
N THR A 69 6.13 -23.31 18.16
CA THR A 69 5.41 -23.65 19.39
C THR A 69 5.73 -22.75 20.57
N GLY A 70 6.79 -21.92 20.44
CA GLY A 70 7.30 -21.10 21.54
C GLY A 70 6.48 -19.88 21.89
N THR A 71 5.57 -19.42 20.98
CA THR A 71 4.73 -18.25 21.20
C THR A 71 3.27 -18.57 20.92
N LEU A 72 2.39 -18.20 21.86
CA LEU A 72 0.96 -18.35 21.69
C LEU A 72 0.39 -17.15 20.94
N LEU A 73 0.21 -17.28 19.61
CA LEU A 73 -0.41 -16.27 18.77
C LEU A 73 -1.88 -16.63 18.50
N PRO A 74 -2.76 -15.63 18.28
CA PRO A 74 -4.14 -15.85 17.89
C PRO A 74 -4.23 -16.52 16.50
N ARG A 75 -5.38 -17.13 16.23
CA ARG A 75 -5.67 -17.77 14.94
C ARG A 75 -6.67 -16.96 14.15
N ARG A 76 -6.46 -16.90 12.84
CA ARG A 76 -7.41 -16.34 11.88
C ARG A 76 -7.48 -17.23 10.65
N PHE A 77 -8.60 -17.21 9.95
CA PHE A 77 -8.71 -17.87 8.65
C PHE A 77 -7.86 -17.12 7.62
N VAL A 78 -6.87 -17.81 7.07
CA VAL A 78 -5.97 -17.29 6.02
C VAL A 78 -6.50 -17.78 4.68
N SER A 79 -7.12 -16.90 3.92
CA SER A 79 -7.84 -17.21 2.67
C SER A 79 -6.97 -17.90 1.63
N ARG A 80 -5.70 -17.49 1.49
CA ARG A 80 -4.74 -18.09 0.54
C ARG A 80 -4.45 -19.55 0.85
N GLN A 81 -4.46 -19.94 2.13
CA GLN A 81 -4.18 -21.30 2.59
C GLN A 81 -5.45 -22.07 2.95
N LYS A 82 -6.61 -21.41 3.02
CA LYS A 82 -7.92 -21.98 3.40
C LYS A 82 -7.91 -22.68 4.78
N LEU A 83 -7.09 -22.20 5.70
CA LEU A 83 -6.89 -22.75 7.04
C LEU A 83 -6.94 -21.67 8.12
N CYS A 84 -7.34 -22.06 9.34
CA CYS A 84 -7.21 -21.21 10.53
C CYS A 84 -5.80 -21.36 11.11
N LEU A 85 -4.95 -20.38 10.87
CA LEU A 85 -3.53 -20.42 11.23
C LEU A 85 -3.19 -19.32 12.24
N ARG A 86 -2.19 -19.60 13.09
CA ARG A 86 -1.59 -18.62 13.99
C ARG A 86 -0.63 -17.73 13.22
N GLY A 87 -0.52 -16.46 13.63
CA GLY A 87 0.46 -15.59 13.00
C GLY A 87 0.32 -14.12 13.39
N THR A 88 1.04 -13.32 12.64
CA THR A 88 1.00 -11.85 12.67
C THR A 88 0.57 -11.34 11.30
N THR A 89 0.11 -10.10 11.26
CA THR A 89 -0.04 -9.35 10.02
C THR A 89 0.96 -8.22 10.05
N ASP A 90 1.84 -8.15 9.06
CA ASP A 90 2.77 -7.05 8.87
C ASP A 90 2.14 -6.07 7.88
N TYR A 91 1.79 -4.86 8.35
CA TYR A 91 1.29 -3.78 7.51
C TYR A 91 2.47 -2.96 7.04
N TRP A 92 2.80 -3.08 5.77
CA TRP A 92 3.87 -2.36 5.12
C TRP A 92 3.37 -1.03 4.59
N VAL A 93 4.14 0.03 4.80
CA VAL A 93 3.93 1.33 4.20
C VAL A 93 5.05 1.59 3.21
N ASN A 94 4.70 1.73 1.95
CA ASN A 94 5.63 1.85 0.83
C ASN A 94 5.29 3.08 -0.02
N ASP A 95 6.25 3.50 -0.84
CA ASP A 95 5.95 4.40 -1.97
C ASP A 95 5.38 3.63 -3.18
N ALA A 96 5.14 4.38 -4.26
CA ALA A 96 4.55 3.84 -5.50
C ALA A 96 5.46 2.85 -6.25
N ILE A 97 6.78 2.87 -6.01
CA ILE A 97 7.75 1.96 -6.63
C ILE A 97 8.16 0.81 -5.71
N GLY A 98 7.55 0.73 -4.52
CA GLY A 98 7.74 -0.37 -3.58
C GLY A 98 8.88 -0.18 -2.58
N ARG A 99 9.46 1.03 -2.43
CA ARG A 99 10.43 1.29 -1.36
C ARG A 99 9.71 1.28 -0.01
N PRO A 100 10.09 0.43 0.94
CA PRO A 100 9.39 0.32 2.22
C PRO A 100 9.84 1.45 3.17
N PHE A 101 8.91 2.27 3.59
CA PHE A 101 9.17 3.30 4.59
C PHE A 101 9.20 2.72 6.00
N PHE A 102 8.17 2.00 6.38
CA PHE A 102 8.14 1.29 7.66
C PHE A 102 7.12 0.15 7.65
N VAL A 103 7.14 -0.68 8.68
CA VAL A 103 6.22 -1.78 8.90
C VAL A 103 5.65 -1.74 10.31
N VAL A 104 4.36 -2.02 10.42
CA VAL A 104 3.67 -2.19 11.69
C VAL A 104 3.22 -3.65 11.80
N SER A 105 3.81 -4.39 12.75
CA SER A 105 3.44 -5.79 12.99
C SER A 105 2.35 -5.88 14.04
N LYS A 106 1.25 -6.53 13.70
CA LYS A 106 0.09 -6.76 14.57
C LYS A 106 -0.24 -8.25 14.64
N THR A 107 -1.14 -8.61 15.53
CA THR A 107 -1.69 -9.96 15.51
C THR A 107 -2.56 -10.18 14.29
N VAL A 108 -2.78 -11.43 13.87
CA VAL A 108 -3.63 -11.73 12.70
C VAL A 108 -5.10 -11.31 12.89
N THR A 109 -5.51 -10.96 14.09
CA THR A 109 -6.87 -10.52 14.42
C THR A 109 -7.05 -9.00 14.26
N ASP A 110 -5.97 -8.24 14.25
CA ASP A 110 -6.01 -6.78 14.12
C ASP A 110 -6.25 -6.40 12.66
N GLY A 111 -7.30 -5.63 12.41
CA GLY A 111 -7.69 -5.23 11.06
C GLY A 111 -6.93 -4.02 10.54
N LEU A 112 -6.88 -3.88 9.20
CA LEU A 112 -6.24 -2.74 8.53
C LEU A 112 -6.77 -1.39 9.02
N SER A 113 -8.08 -1.24 9.17
CA SER A 113 -8.68 0.06 9.54
C SER A 113 -8.21 0.56 10.90
N GLU A 114 -8.14 -0.34 11.88
CA GLU A 114 -7.69 0.00 13.23
C GLU A 114 -6.20 0.32 13.25
N THR A 115 -5.38 -0.53 12.62
CA THR A 115 -3.93 -0.33 12.52
C THR A 115 -3.59 0.96 11.76
N LEU A 116 -4.32 1.25 10.68
CA LEU A 116 -4.11 2.47 9.91
C LEU A 116 -4.34 3.72 10.75
N LEU A 117 -5.47 3.78 11.49
CA LEU A 117 -5.81 4.97 12.29
C LEU A 117 -4.99 5.11 13.57
N LYS A 118 -4.64 4.01 14.23
CA LYS A 118 -3.98 4.07 15.56
C LYS A 118 -2.46 4.09 15.49
N ASP A 119 -1.88 3.46 14.47
CA ASP A 119 -0.42 3.26 14.41
C ASP A 119 0.19 3.95 13.19
N ILE A 120 -0.37 3.74 11.99
CA ILE A 120 0.24 4.20 10.74
C ILE A 120 0.05 5.70 10.54
N VAL A 121 -1.19 6.19 10.59
CA VAL A 121 -1.49 7.61 10.38
C VAL A 121 -0.76 8.52 11.38
N PRO A 122 -0.71 8.24 12.69
CA PRO A 122 0.06 9.07 13.62
C PRO A 122 1.56 9.13 13.32
N GLU A 123 2.14 8.08 12.76
CA GLU A 123 3.56 8.10 12.35
C GLU A 123 3.74 8.87 11.04
N LEU A 124 2.84 8.72 10.07
CA LEU A 124 2.86 9.47 8.82
C LEU A 124 2.69 10.97 9.01
N LEU A 125 1.81 11.41 9.92
CA LEU A 125 1.63 12.82 10.26
C LEU A 125 2.93 13.48 10.79
N LYS A 126 3.85 12.69 11.34
CA LYS A 126 5.14 13.18 11.83
C LYS A 126 6.25 13.12 10.78
N SER A 127 6.20 12.12 9.89
CA SER A 127 7.33 11.75 9.03
C SER A 127 7.19 12.19 7.58
N VAL A 128 5.96 12.35 7.05
CA VAL A 128 5.77 12.79 5.66
C VAL A 128 6.22 14.25 5.50
N PRO A 129 7.18 14.54 4.60
CA PRO A 129 7.64 15.90 4.37
C PRO A 129 6.63 16.73 3.59
N LEU A 130 6.83 18.04 3.55
CA LEU A 130 6.06 19.00 2.75
C LEU A 130 4.54 18.92 2.93
N GLN A 131 4.06 18.53 4.12
CA GLN A 131 2.63 18.60 4.41
C GLN A 131 2.17 20.07 4.38
N PRO A 132 0.99 20.34 3.80
CA PRO A 132 0.41 21.67 3.84
C PRO A 132 0.19 22.17 5.29
N SER A 133 0.34 23.46 5.49
CA SER A 133 0.02 24.12 6.76
C SER A 133 -1.49 24.08 7.05
N GLU A 134 -1.88 24.34 8.30
CA GLU A 134 -3.29 24.40 8.68
C GLU A 134 -4.04 25.51 7.94
N GLU A 135 -3.35 26.64 7.67
CA GLU A 135 -3.91 27.76 6.91
C GLU A 135 -4.18 27.38 5.45
N GLU A 136 -3.25 26.67 4.80
CA GLU A 136 -3.44 26.16 3.42
C GLU A 136 -4.56 25.13 3.35
N LEU A 137 -4.61 24.20 4.31
CA LEU A 137 -5.69 23.22 4.40
C LEU A 137 -7.06 23.86 4.65
N ALA A 138 -7.13 24.96 5.41
CA ALA A 138 -8.34 25.69 5.64
C ALA A 138 -8.79 26.48 4.41
N ALA A 139 -7.85 26.99 3.62
CA ALA A 139 -8.11 27.78 2.41
C ALA A 139 -8.60 26.91 1.24
N ASP A 140 -8.08 25.69 1.13
CA ASP A 140 -8.43 24.78 0.03
C ASP A 140 -9.06 23.47 0.57
N PRO A 141 -10.38 23.28 0.41
CA PRO A 141 -11.08 22.07 0.83
C PRO A 141 -10.67 20.80 0.05
N LEU A 142 -10.00 20.92 -1.09
CA LEU A 142 -9.50 19.79 -1.90
C LEU A 142 -8.06 19.38 -1.56
N LEU A 143 -7.34 20.20 -0.80
CA LEU A 143 -5.98 19.94 -0.40
C LEU A 143 -5.93 18.89 0.72
N HIS A 144 -4.94 17.99 0.64
CA HIS A 144 -4.71 16.93 1.62
C HIS A 144 -3.26 16.96 2.11
N ARG A 145 -3.04 16.50 3.34
CA ARG A 145 -1.69 16.36 3.91
C ARG A 145 -0.85 15.37 3.12
N PHE A 146 -1.43 14.24 2.82
CA PHE A 146 -0.93 13.15 1.98
C PHE A 146 -2.09 12.24 1.59
N ILE A 147 -1.81 11.25 0.75
CA ILE A 147 -2.81 10.31 0.25
C ILE A 147 -2.38 8.89 0.60
N VAL A 148 -3.27 8.12 1.22
CA VAL A 148 -3.07 6.70 1.48
C VAL A 148 -3.80 5.85 0.45
N VAL A 149 -3.10 4.85 -0.09
CA VAL A 149 -3.60 3.91 -1.09
C VAL A 149 -3.62 2.52 -0.46
N PHE A 150 -4.78 1.87 -0.41
CA PHE A 150 -4.92 0.57 0.23
C PHE A 150 -5.97 -0.30 -0.44
N ASP A 151 -5.93 -1.60 -0.14
CA ASP A 151 -6.85 -2.57 -0.71
C ASP A 151 -8.28 -2.43 -0.16
N ARG A 152 -9.18 -3.15 -0.80
CA ARG A 152 -10.61 -3.27 -0.52
C ARG A 152 -10.94 -3.52 0.97
N GLU A 153 -10.03 -4.13 1.73
CA GLU A 153 -10.23 -4.39 3.16
C GLU A 153 -10.53 -3.09 3.93
N GLY A 154 -9.84 -2.00 3.61
CA GLY A 154 -10.03 -0.69 4.23
C GLY A 154 -11.22 0.15 3.69
N SER A 155 -11.98 -0.34 2.70
CA SER A 155 -13.11 0.40 2.09
C SER A 155 -14.33 0.43 3.01
N SER A 156 -14.22 1.05 4.19
CA SER A 156 -15.33 1.32 5.10
C SER A 156 -15.61 2.80 5.21
N HIS A 157 -16.89 3.18 5.34
CA HIS A 157 -17.29 4.57 5.52
C HIS A 157 -16.60 5.21 6.74
N SER A 158 -16.53 4.49 7.87
CA SER A 158 -15.93 4.99 9.11
C SER A 158 -14.45 5.31 8.95
N LEU A 159 -13.67 4.43 8.27
CA LEU A 159 -12.26 4.71 8.01
C LEU A 159 -12.09 5.92 7.09
N LEU A 160 -12.82 5.95 5.97
CA LEU A 160 -12.73 7.04 5.01
C LEU A 160 -13.17 8.39 5.62
N SER A 161 -14.18 8.39 6.49
CA SER A 161 -14.60 9.58 7.25
C SER A 161 -13.50 10.06 8.19
N SER A 162 -12.89 9.15 8.96
CA SER A 162 -11.82 9.50 9.90
C SER A 162 -10.56 10.03 9.19
N LEU A 163 -10.23 9.51 8.02
CA LEU A 163 -9.14 10.05 7.20
C LEU A 163 -9.49 11.43 6.62
N TRP A 164 -10.70 11.57 6.10
CA TRP A 164 -11.21 12.83 5.56
C TRP A 164 -11.21 13.95 6.61
N GLU A 165 -11.67 13.68 7.82
CA GLU A 165 -11.66 14.64 8.94
C GLU A 165 -10.24 15.10 9.30
N GLN A 166 -9.23 14.24 9.12
CA GLN A 166 -7.81 14.57 9.32
C GLN A 166 -7.15 15.17 8.07
N ARG A 167 -7.90 15.48 7.03
CA ARG A 167 -7.38 16.01 5.77
C ARG A 167 -6.38 15.06 5.09
N ILE A 168 -6.61 13.76 5.22
CA ILE A 168 -5.84 12.71 4.56
C ILE A 168 -6.68 12.15 3.41
N GLY A 169 -6.13 12.20 2.20
CA GLY A 169 -6.75 11.60 1.03
C GLY A 169 -6.67 10.07 1.09
N ALA A 170 -7.65 9.40 0.50
CA ALA A 170 -7.68 7.95 0.42
C ALA A 170 -8.03 7.48 -0.99
N ILE A 171 -7.35 6.44 -1.48
CA ILE A 171 -7.69 5.74 -2.72
C ILE A 171 -7.84 4.25 -2.39
N THR A 172 -8.99 3.65 -2.73
CA THR A 172 -9.25 2.23 -2.47
C THR A 172 -10.24 1.65 -3.47
N TYR A 173 -10.32 0.32 -3.56
CA TYR A 173 -11.36 -0.34 -4.35
C TYR A 173 -12.74 -0.18 -3.72
N ARG A 174 -13.75 0.09 -4.55
CA ARG A 174 -15.14 0.10 -4.11
C ARG A 174 -15.64 -1.31 -3.84
N LYS A 175 -16.24 -1.52 -2.66
CA LYS A 175 -16.94 -2.77 -2.33
C LYS A 175 -18.35 -2.79 -2.92
N ALA A 176 -18.83 -4.01 -3.20
CA ALA A 176 -20.23 -4.28 -3.54
C ALA A 176 -20.77 -3.44 -4.71
N VAL A 177 -19.98 -3.29 -5.78
CA VAL A 177 -20.45 -2.65 -7.02
C VAL A 177 -21.54 -3.52 -7.66
N LYS A 178 -22.76 -3.00 -7.77
CA LYS A 178 -23.92 -3.71 -8.31
C LYS A 178 -24.35 -3.19 -9.68
N ASP A 179 -24.05 -1.95 -9.95
CA ASP A 179 -24.40 -1.24 -11.18
C ASP A 179 -23.30 -1.37 -12.23
N ILE A 180 -23.69 -1.39 -13.47
CA ILE A 180 -22.77 -1.34 -14.62
C ILE A 180 -22.97 0.00 -15.31
N TRP A 181 -21.87 0.71 -15.59
CA TRP A 181 -21.94 1.96 -16.36
C TRP A 181 -21.95 1.65 -17.86
N PRO A 182 -22.69 2.46 -18.66
CA PRO A 182 -22.66 2.31 -20.12
C PRO A 182 -21.23 2.41 -20.66
N GLU A 183 -20.90 1.59 -21.67
CA GLU A 183 -19.57 1.63 -22.29
C GLU A 183 -19.27 2.99 -22.95
N SER A 184 -20.30 3.71 -23.38
CA SER A 184 -20.21 5.07 -23.92
C SER A 184 -19.63 6.11 -22.97
N ASP A 185 -19.68 5.85 -21.67
CA ASP A 185 -19.14 6.75 -20.66
C ASP A 185 -17.62 6.66 -20.52
N PHE A 186 -17.04 5.56 -21.05
CA PHE A 186 -15.62 5.30 -20.94
C PHE A 186 -14.85 5.88 -22.12
N THR A 187 -13.80 6.62 -21.80
CA THR A 187 -12.87 7.17 -22.78
C THR A 187 -11.49 6.56 -22.61
N GLU A 188 -10.78 6.36 -23.72
CA GLU A 188 -9.38 5.93 -23.68
C GLU A 188 -8.51 7.08 -23.20
N GLN A 189 -7.72 6.87 -22.16
CA GLN A 189 -6.85 7.87 -21.56
C GLN A 189 -5.45 7.29 -21.36
N ASP A 190 -4.43 8.14 -21.56
CA ASP A 190 -3.05 7.79 -21.25
C ASP A 190 -2.83 7.91 -19.74
N VAL A 191 -2.38 6.82 -19.12
CA VAL A 191 -2.18 6.69 -17.68
C VAL A 191 -0.70 6.48 -17.41
N SER A 192 -0.07 7.44 -16.73
CA SER A 192 1.30 7.31 -16.25
C SER A 192 1.36 6.29 -15.12
N VAL A 193 2.38 5.43 -15.15
CA VAL A 193 2.58 4.38 -14.15
C VAL A 193 3.75 4.78 -13.25
N PRO A 194 3.62 4.75 -11.92
CA PRO A 194 4.74 4.97 -11.02
C PRO A 194 5.91 4.05 -11.35
N GLY A 195 7.13 4.61 -11.31
CA GLY A 195 8.32 3.90 -11.76
C GLY A 195 8.65 4.05 -13.24
N GLY A 196 7.80 4.75 -14.00
CA GLY A 196 8.01 5.11 -15.40
C GLY A 196 7.14 4.36 -16.39
N GLY A 197 6.94 4.99 -17.54
CA GLY A 197 6.09 4.49 -18.60
C GLY A 197 4.64 4.98 -18.55
N SER A 198 3.89 4.65 -19.58
CA SER A 198 2.45 4.93 -19.69
C SER A 198 1.72 3.75 -20.31
N THR A 199 0.43 3.65 -20.01
CA THR A 199 -0.46 2.65 -20.60
C THR A 199 -1.80 3.30 -20.93
N LYS A 200 -2.49 2.76 -21.94
CA LYS A 200 -3.83 3.21 -22.27
C LYS A 200 -4.87 2.44 -21.49
N MET A 201 -5.79 3.16 -20.88
CA MET A 201 -6.91 2.58 -20.13
C MET A 201 -8.22 3.22 -20.56
N LYS A 202 -9.29 2.43 -20.68
CA LYS A 202 -10.66 2.95 -20.82
C LYS A 202 -11.17 3.30 -19.43
N LEU A 203 -11.35 4.57 -19.15
CA LEU A 203 -11.72 5.12 -17.85
C LEU A 203 -12.99 5.94 -17.93
N ALA A 204 -13.78 5.90 -16.86
CA ALA A 204 -14.89 6.79 -16.60
C ALA A 204 -14.85 7.25 -15.14
N ALA A 205 -15.32 8.46 -14.87
CA ALA A 205 -15.37 9.02 -13.51
C ALA A 205 -16.71 9.66 -13.23
N ARG A 206 -17.18 9.53 -11.99
CA ARG A 206 -18.39 10.20 -11.50
C ARG A 206 -18.19 10.68 -10.08
N GLU A 207 -18.68 11.87 -9.79
CA GLU A 207 -18.83 12.34 -8.42
C GLU A 207 -19.90 11.50 -7.71
N SER A 208 -19.63 11.15 -6.47
CA SER A 208 -20.51 10.30 -5.65
C SER A 208 -20.40 10.70 -4.18
N THR A 209 -21.23 10.09 -3.36
CA THR A 209 -21.24 10.31 -1.92
C THR A 209 -21.31 8.96 -1.22
N LEU A 210 -20.45 8.76 -0.24
CA LEU A 210 -20.56 7.63 0.67
C LEU A 210 -21.33 8.08 1.91
N SER A 211 -22.42 7.40 2.20
CA SER A 211 -23.27 7.72 3.35
C SER A 211 -23.39 6.54 4.30
N ALA A 212 -23.33 6.83 5.61
CA ALA A 212 -23.63 5.88 6.67
C ALA A 212 -24.38 6.61 7.80
N GLY A 213 -25.63 6.24 8.02
CA GLY A 213 -26.50 6.92 8.97
C GLY A 213 -26.71 8.39 8.59
N LYS A 214 -26.29 9.29 9.47
CA LYS A 214 -26.42 10.76 9.26
C LYS A 214 -25.16 11.39 8.66
N THR A 215 -24.06 10.66 8.52
CA THR A 215 -22.81 11.17 7.99
C THR A 215 -22.65 10.82 6.51
N SER A 216 -22.12 11.76 5.73
CA SER A 216 -21.83 11.56 4.33
C SER A 216 -20.52 12.25 3.96
N ILE A 217 -19.71 11.60 3.14
CA ILE A 217 -18.45 12.15 2.62
C ILE A 217 -18.49 12.18 1.10
N PRO A 218 -18.05 13.26 0.47
CA PRO A 218 -17.96 13.34 -0.98
C PRO A 218 -16.79 12.49 -1.46
N VAL A 219 -16.99 11.74 -2.53
CA VAL A 219 -15.96 10.91 -3.16
C VAL A 219 -16.07 11.02 -4.68
N THR A 220 -14.97 10.73 -5.36
CA THR A 220 -14.98 10.45 -6.80
C THR A 220 -14.87 8.94 -7.00
N GLU A 221 -15.77 8.38 -7.78
CA GLU A 221 -15.65 7.00 -8.25
C GLU A 221 -15.06 6.98 -9.65
N VAL A 222 -14.00 6.21 -9.83
CA VAL A 222 -13.37 5.96 -11.13
C VAL A 222 -13.50 4.49 -11.48
N ARG A 223 -13.92 4.20 -12.70
CA ARG A 223 -13.98 2.82 -13.22
C ARG A 223 -13.05 2.62 -14.39
N ARG A 224 -12.39 1.48 -14.41
CA ARG A 224 -11.65 0.95 -15.54
C ARG A 224 -12.49 -0.13 -16.22
N LEU A 225 -12.66 0.00 -17.53
CA LEU A 225 -13.30 -1.03 -18.38
C LEU A 225 -12.21 -1.87 -19.04
N THR A 226 -12.25 -3.18 -18.82
CA THR A 226 -11.34 -4.14 -19.49
C THR A 226 -11.87 -4.53 -20.86
N GLN A 227 -11.02 -5.15 -21.69
CA GLN A 227 -11.42 -5.68 -23.00
C GLN A 227 -12.53 -6.76 -22.91
N THR A 228 -12.64 -7.43 -21.77
CA THR A 228 -13.68 -8.45 -21.51
C THR A 228 -14.99 -7.86 -21.00
N GLY A 229 -15.12 -6.52 -20.93
CA GLY A 229 -16.31 -5.83 -20.42
C GLY A 229 -16.38 -5.75 -18.89
N HIS A 230 -15.38 -6.25 -18.15
CA HIS A 230 -15.35 -6.14 -16.70
C HIS A 230 -15.04 -4.72 -16.26
N GLN A 231 -15.80 -4.21 -15.28
CA GLN A 231 -15.60 -2.89 -14.69
C GLN A 231 -15.02 -3.02 -13.28
N THR A 232 -13.81 -2.49 -13.10
CA THR A 232 -13.19 -2.37 -11.77
C THR A 232 -13.38 -0.95 -11.26
N ALA A 233 -14.02 -0.80 -10.11
CA ALA A 233 -14.32 0.50 -9.50
C ALA A 233 -13.37 0.79 -8.34
N ILE A 234 -12.83 2.00 -8.34
CA ILE A 234 -12.10 2.61 -7.23
C ILE A 234 -12.85 3.83 -6.74
N ILE A 235 -12.66 4.17 -5.47
CA ILE A 235 -13.18 5.39 -4.86
C ILE A 235 -12.05 6.16 -4.22
N THR A 236 -12.18 7.48 -4.26
CA THR A 236 -11.21 8.38 -3.62
C THR A 236 -11.91 9.53 -2.91
N THR A 237 -11.34 9.94 -1.79
CA THR A 237 -11.64 11.21 -1.13
C THR A 237 -10.74 12.35 -1.64
N ALA A 238 -9.64 12.03 -2.33
CA ALA A 238 -8.72 13.01 -2.96
C ALA A 238 -9.30 13.52 -4.30
N ARG A 239 -10.36 14.32 -4.23
CA ARG A 239 -11.18 14.76 -5.37
C ARG A 239 -10.47 15.75 -6.31
N GLY A 240 -9.40 16.40 -5.86
CA GLY A 240 -8.59 17.30 -6.69
C GLY A 240 -7.75 16.59 -7.75
N LEU A 241 -7.60 15.26 -7.68
CA LEU A 241 -6.80 14.50 -8.62
C LEU A 241 -7.57 14.16 -9.90
N CYS A 242 -6.90 14.26 -11.04
CA CYS A 242 -7.50 13.84 -12.31
C CYS A 242 -7.60 12.32 -12.44
N THR A 243 -8.56 11.86 -13.26
CA THR A 243 -8.87 10.43 -13.45
C THR A 243 -7.66 9.57 -13.83
N PRO A 244 -6.77 9.97 -14.79
CA PRO A 244 -5.60 9.17 -15.13
C PRO A 244 -4.62 9.00 -13.96
N VAL A 245 -4.42 10.03 -13.13
CA VAL A 245 -3.57 9.96 -11.95
C VAL A 245 -4.13 8.96 -10.94
N LEU A 246 -5.44 9.05 -10.62
CA LEU A 246 -6.11 8.12 -9.72
C LEU A 246 -6.00 6.67 -10.21
N ALA A 247 -6.23 6.45 -11.50
CA ALA A 247 -6.11 5.14 -12.12
C ALA A 247 -4.66 4.63 -12.07
N GLY A 248 -3.68 5.48 -12.38
CA GLY A 248 -2.27 5.15 -12.31
C GLY A 248 -1.84 4.76 -10.90
N ARG A 249 -2.22 5.55 -9.89
CA ARG A 249 -1.89 5.28 -8.49
C ARG A 249 -2.50 3.97 -7.98
N MET A 250 -3.71 3.60 -8.38
CA MET A 250 -4.36 2.39 -7.89
C MET A 250 -4.06 1.15 -8.73
N PHE A 251 -4.10 1.25 -10.06
CA PHE A 251 -3.95 0.07 -10.92
C PHE A 251 -2.49 -0.32 -11.17
N SER A 252 -1.51 0.57 -10.96
CA SER A 252 -0.08 0.22 -11.01
C SER A 252 0.35 -0.69 -9.86
N ARG A 253 -0.37 -0.67 -8.74
CA ARG A 253 -0.18 -1.64 -7.67
C ARG A 253 -0.28 -3.09 -8.16
N TRP A 254 -1.16 -3.36 -9.11
CA TRP A 254 -1.31 -4.67 -9.77
C TRP A 254 -0.10 -5.07 -10.61
N CYS A 255 0.63 -4.12 -11.17
CA CYS A 255 1.87 -4.42 -11.89
C CYS A 255 2.96 -4.93 -10.97
N GLN A 256 3.01 -4.47 -9.72
CA GLN A 256 3.97 -4.95 -8.72
C GLN A 256 3.65 -6.39 -8.27
N GLU A 257 2.37 -6.72 -8.04
CA GLU A 257 1.95 -8.09 -7.70
C GLU A 257 2.22 -9.08 -8.84
N ASN A 258 1.93 -8.70 -10.09
CA ASN A 258 2.22 -9.53 -11.27
C ASN A 258 3.73 -9.69 -11.52
N PHE A 259 4.55 -8.70 -11.22
CA PHE A 259 6.00 -8.82 -11.34
C PHE A 259 6.56 -9.87 -10.36
N PHE A 260 6.03 -9.95 -9.17
CA PHE A 260 6.41 -10.98 -8.19
C PHE A 260 5.89 -12.37 -8.58
N ASP A 261 4.70 -12.48 -9.14
CA ASP A 261 4.14 -13.75 -9.61
C ASP A 261 4.87 -14.27 -10.88
N GLU A 262 5.16 -13.42 -11.85
CA GLU A 262 5.94 -13.80 -13.05
C GLU A 262 7.39 -14.19 -12.72
N THR A 263 8.04 -13.50 -11.78
CA THR A 263 9.38 -13.88 -11.33
C THR A 263 9.37 -15.16 -10.48
N GLY A 264 8.31 -15.40 -9.73
CA GLY A 264 8.10 -16.63 -8.96
C GLY A 264 7.81 -17.86 -9.84
N GLU A 265 7.09 -17.71 -10.95
CA GLU A 265 6.84 -18.79 -11.90
C GLU A 265 8.07 -19.13 -12.74
N ARG A 266 8.87 -18.16 -13.18
CA ARG A 266 10.14 -18.40 -13.86
C ARG A 266 11.17 -19.11 -12.98
N ALA A 267 11.14 -18.91 -11.67
CA ALA A 267 12.00 -19.63 -10.72
C ALA A 267 11.54 -21.09 -10.49
N ARG A 268 10.29 -21.44 -10.75
CA ARG A 268 9.73 -22.80 -10.61
C ARG A 268 9.72 -23.61 -11.89
N GLY A 269 9.82 -22.97 -13.06
CA GLY A 269 9.82 -23.61 -14.37
C GLY A 269 11.19 -24.05 -14.90
N GLY A 270 12.25 -23.94 -14.11
CA GLY A 270 13.63 -24.33 -14.44
C GLY A 270 14.12 -25.56 -13.68
N GLN A 271 13.31 -26.63 -13.62
CA GLN A 271 13.76 -27.98 -13.25
C GLN A 271 13.55 -28.96 -14.41
#